data_2fc49ec71317c90215b93057aa5c19aa
#
_entry.id   2fc49ec71317c90215b93057aa5c19aa
#
_cell.length_a   1.000
_cell.length_b   1.000
_cell.length_c   1.000
_cell.angle_alpha   90.00
_cell.angle_beta   90.00
_cell.angle_gamma   90.00
#
_symmetry.space_group_name_H-M   'P 1'
#
loop_
_entity.id
_entity.type
_entity.pdbx_description
1 polymer ?
#
loop_
_entity_poly.entity_id
_entity_poly.type
_entity_poly.pdbx_seq_one_letter_code
_entity_poly.pdbx_strand_id
1 'polypeptide(L)'
;KLTRIIRDFFYSRQVTEVVTPTLLNAPTTDVYIDSIEVSVNQALSKSSQLYLHTSPELEMKRLLSKGSGDIFQICQVFRDNEQGRINSNEFTMLEFYRVDFTMHQLMDEIAELLAALGKNEPIKKMSYAEVFFEYSDIDILNSDINELKTILNSLDLNSDDEWIEDIQMHLFVHLIEPKLKEIPLCFIYDFPKDQAVLAEIHGPVAHRFEMYINGTEIANGYQEIQSAQEYRDRFNEELNKRKVLSKPFEFLDHSFLKDLEGGLPYCSGVAIGIERLYSSLSL
;
A
#
# COMPACT_ATOMS: atom_id res chain seq x y z
N LYS A 1 10.15 20.50 -9.70
CA LYS A 1 8.85 21.21 -9.90
C LYS A 1 7.71 20.43 -9.23
N LEU A 2 7.57 19.12 -9.50
CA LEU A 2 6.53 18.25 -8.97
C LEU A 2 6.48 18.28 -7.42
N THR A 3 7.57 17.93 -6.75
CA THR A 3 7.66 17.89 -5.28
C THR A 3 7.36 19.23 -4.62
N ARG A 4 7.65 20.36 -5.30
CA ARG A 4 7.29 21.69 -4.79
C ARG A 4 5.77 21.88 -4.80
N ILE A 5 5.09 21.53 -5.90
CA ILE A 5 3.62 21.64 -5.98
C ILE A 5 2.97 20.76 -4.91
N ILE A 6 3.49 19.55 -4.69
CA ILE A 6 3.00 18.64 -3.64
C ILE A 6 3.17 19.26 -2.25
N ARG A 7 4.34 19.85 -1.94
CA ARG A 7 4.57 20.54 -0.67
C ARG A 7 3.65 21.73 -0.47
N ASP A 8 3.53 22.59 -1.51
CA ASP A 8 2.65 23.75 -1.47
C ASP A 8 1.18 23.35 -1.25
N PHE A 9 0.75 22.23 -1.85
CA PHE A 9 -0.58 21.64 -1.67
C PHE A 9 -0.83 21.25 -0.21
N PHE A 10 0.07 20.49 0.41
CA PHE A 10 -0.09 20.03 1.80
C PHE A 10 0.09 21.17 2.82
N TYR A 11 1.04 22.08 2.63
CA TYR A 11 1.23 23.22 3.52
C TYR A 11 0.01 24.15 3.52
N SER A 12 -0.65 24.35 2.37
CA SER A 12 -1.87 25.15 2.29
C SER A 12 -3.04 24.52 3.07
N ARG A 13 -2.97 23.22 3.36
CA ARG A 13 -3.94 22.45 4.14
C ARG A 13 -3.51 22.19 5.58
N GLN A 14 -2.42 22.83 6.01
CA GLN A 14 -1.86 22.68 7.35
C GLN A 14 -1.42 21.25 7.70
N VAL A 15 -1.09 20.44 6.70
CA VAL A 15 -0.49 19.11 6.89
C VAL A 15 1.00 19.28 7.15
N THR A 16 1.51 18.65 8.20
CA THR A 16 2.90 18.79 8.64
C THR A 16 3.82 17.86 7.84
N GLU A 17 4.89 18.40 7.23
CA GLU A 17 5.95 17.56 6.66
C GLU A 17 6.80 16.96 7.78
N VAL A 18 6.96 15.64 7.76
CA VAL A 18 7.78 14.92 8.76
C VAL A 18 8.95 14.21 8.10
N VAL A 19 9.94 13.85 8.91
CA VAL A 19 11.09 13.04 8.50
C VAL A 19 11.24 11.91 9.50
N THR A 20 11.16 10.69 9.02
CA THR A 20 11.29 9.47 9.84
C THR A 20 12.62 8.76 9.58
N PRO A 21 13.07 7.87 10.48
CA PRO A 21 14.25 7.06 10.25
C PRO A 21 14.16 6.19 8.98
N THR A 22 15.25 6.16 8.21
CA THR A 22 15.38 5.29 7.02
C THR A 22 15.96 3.92 7.38
N LEU A 23 16.82 3.87 8.43
CA LEU A 23 17.39 2.63 8.95
C LEU A 23 16.55 2.14 10.13
N LEU A 24 16.00 0.95 9.99
CA LEU A 24 15.08 0.32 10.93
C LEU A 24 15.73 -0.88 11.63
N ASN A 25 15.24 -1.20 12.84
CA ASN A 25 15.69 -2.36 13.60
C ASN A 25 15.01 -3.67 13.19
N ALA A 26 13.93 -3.58 12.40
CA ALA A 26 13.19 -4.73 11.89
C ALA A 26 12.89 -4.55 10.39
N PRO A 27 12.84 -5.67 9.63
CA PRO A 27 12.40 -5.66 8.23
C PRO A 27 10.88 -5.46 8.13
N THR A 28 10.39 -5.29 6.90
CA THR A 28 8.96 -5.40 6.65
C THR A 28 8.44 -6.82 6.89
N THR A 29 7.21 -6.95 7.34
CA THR A 29 6.49 -8.23 7.43
C THR A 29 5.74 -8.57 6.15
N ASP A 30 5.56 -7.61 5.23
CA ASP A 30 4.86 -7.80 3.96
C ASP A 30 5.37 -9.05 3.21
N VAL A 31 4.43 -9.86 2.71
CA VAL A 31 4.74 -11.17 2.11
C VAL A 31 5.53 -11.03 0.80
N TYR A 32 5.27 -9.98 0.03
CA TYR A 32 5.80 -9.82 -1.34
C TYR A 32 6.88 -8.74 -1.45
N ILE A 33 7.09 -7.94 -0.39
CA ILE A 33 8.12 -6.90 -0.35
C ILE A 33 9.29 -7.40 0.48
N ASP A 34 10.51 -7.33 -0.06
CA ASP A 34 11.72 -7.72 0.65
C ASP A 34 12.54 -6.49 1.05
N SER A 35 12.99 -6.47 2.32
CA SER A 35 13.83 -5.41 2.87
C SER A 35 15.30 -5.59 2.46
N ILE A 36 16.00 -4.48 2.18
CA ILE A 36 17.44 -4.48 1.99
C ILE A 36 18.12 -4.44 3.36
N GLU A 37 18.95 -5.44 3.64
CA GLU A 37 19.71 -5.55 4.87
C GLU A 37 20.99 -4.71 4.83
N VAL A 38 21.31 -4.04 5.94
CA VAL A 38 22.50 -3.21 6.11
C VAL A 38 23.28 -3.65 7.35
N SER A 39 24.56 -3.98 7.16
CA SER A 39 25.46 -4.26 8.26
C SER A 39 26.10 -2.97 8.77
N VAL A 40 25.90 -2.63 10.04
CA VAL A 40 26.47 -1.44 10.68
C VAL A 40 27.50 -1.82 11.71
N ASN A 41 28.73 -1.31 11.54
CA ASN A 41 29.82 -1.49 12.51
C ASN A 41 29.65 -0.51 13.67
N GLN A 42 29.43 -1.02 14.87
CA GLN A 42 29.42 -0.21 16.10
C GLN A 42 30.79 -0.28 16.79
N ALA A 43 31.32 0.89 17.14
CA ALA A 43 32.72 1.02 17.68
C ALA A 43 32.97 0.23 18.97
N LEU A 44 31.96 -0.19 19.72
CA LEU A 44 32.05 -0.84 21.03
C LEU A 44 31.23 -2.13 21.15
N SER A 45 30.57 -2.61 20.08
CA SER A 45 29.76 -3.82 20.10
C SER A 45 29.85 -4.59 18.78
N LYS A 46 29.34 -5.82 18.76
CA LYS A 46 29.19 -6.61 17.53
C LYS A 46 28.39 -5.83 16.49
N SER A 47 28.70 -6.03 15.20
CA SER A 47 27.90 -5.49 14.10
C SER A 47 26.42 -5.75 14.36
N SER A 48 25.58 -4.70 14.23
CA SER A 48 24.12 -4.83 14.23
C SER A 48 23.62 -4.88 12.81
N GLN A 49 22.65 -5.74 12.55
CA GLN A 49 21.89 -5.77 11.32
C GLN A 49 20.76 -4.75 11.45
N LEU A 50 20.65 -3.89 10.45
CA LEU A 50 19.56 -2.95 10.27
C LEU A 50 18.97 -3.14 8.88
N TYR A 51 17.83 -2.53 8.63
CA TYR A 51 17.10 -2.66 7.38
C TYR A 51 16.75 -1.28 6.83
N LEU A 52 16.90 -1.09 5.53
CA LEU A 52 16.37 0.08 4.87
C LEU A 52 14.84 -0.04 4.80
N HIS A 53 14.13 1.03 5.11
CA HIS A 53 12.68 1.02 5.10
C HIS A 53 12.11 0.83 3.68
N THR A 54 11.09 0.02 3.55
CA THR A 54 10.35 -0.22 2.30
C THR A 54 9.25 0.81 2.06
N SER A 55 8.86 1.52 3.11
CA SER A 55 7.94 2.66 3.22
C SER A 55 8.17 3.33 4.58
N PRO A 56 7.86 4.61 4.76
CA PRO A 56 7.89 5.27 6.07
C PRO A 56 6.68 4.93 6.96
N GLU A 57 5.77 4.07 6.53
CA GLU A 57 4.47 3.75 7.11
C GLU A 57 4.51 3.55 8.63
N LEU A 58 5.28 2.57 9.11
CA LEU A 58 5.28 2.22 10.53
C LEU A 58 5.82 3.37 11.39
N GLU A 59 6.84 4.07 10.93
CA GLU A 59 7.41 5.21 11.64
C GLU A 59 6.47 6.43 11.63
N MET A 60 5.73 6.67 10.54
CA MET A 60 4.71 7.71 10.50
C MET A 60 3.52 7.36 11.40
N LYS A 61 3.12 6.09 11.47
CA LYS A 61 2.09 5.61 12.40
C LYS A 61 2.51 5.76 13.87
N ARG A 62 3.80 5.63 14.20
CA ARG A 62 4.32 5.99 15.53
C ARG A 62 4.13 7.47 15.87
N LEU A 63 4.26 8.37 14.88
CA LEU A 63 4.00 9.80 15.09
C LEU A 63 2.50 10.05 15.31
N LEU A 64 1.65 9.41 14.52
CA LEU A 64 0.19 9.52 14.67
C LEU A 64 -0.29 9.04 16.04
N SER A 65 0.22 7.90 16.54
CA SER A 65 -0.12 7.38 17.87
C SER A 65 0.30 8.32 19.01
N LYS A 66 1.28 9.19 18.75
CA LYS A 66 1.76 10.22 19.68
C LYS A 66 1.08 11.59 19.48
N GLY A 67 0.07 11.67 18.62
CA GLY A 67 -0.74 12.86 18.40
C GLY A 67 -0.13 13.90 17.47
N SER A 68 0.61 13.48 16.45
CA SER A 68 1.18 14.40 15.44
C SER A 68 0.14 15.21 14.66
N GLY A 69 -1.11 14.74 14.58
CA GLY A 69 -2.09 15.26 13.64
C GLY A 69 -1.79 14.82 12.20
N ASP A 70 -2.26 15.59 11.24
CA ASP A 70 -2.10 15.34 9.81
C ASP A 70 -0.63 15.49 9.39
N ILE A 71 -0.09 14.47 8.73
CA ILE A 71 1.33 14.44 8.36
C ILE A 71 1.53 13.94 6.93
N PHE A 72 2.60 14.41 6.28
CA PHE A 72 3.10 13.84 5.04
C PHE A 72 4.62 13.75 5.04
N GLN A 73 5.16 12.86 4.21
CA GLN A 73 6.59 12.70 3.99
C GLN A 73 6.86 12.43 2.51
N ILE A 74 7.94 13.04 1.98
CA ILE A 74 8.51 12.67 0.69
C ILE A 74 9.91 12.14 0.98
N CYS A 75 10.14 10.85 0.73
CA CYS A 75 11.43 10.21 1.05
C CYS A 75 11.80 9.15 0.01
N GLN A 76 13.07 8.74 0.02
CA GLN A 76 13.52 7.55 -0.67
C GLN A 76 13.09 6.31 0.10
N VAL A 77 12.64 5.29 -0.61
CA VAL A 77 12.30 3.98 -0.07
C VAL A 77 13.07 2.90 -0.85
N PHE A 78 13.25 1.75 -0.20
CA PHE A 78 14.16 0.73 -0.67
C PHE A 78 13.47 -0.64 -0.61
N ARG A 79 13.43 -1.33 -1.74
CA ARG A 79 12.88 -2.69 -1.84
C ARG A 79 13.85 -3.57 -2.58
N ASP A 80 14.14 -4.75 -2.02
CA ASP A 80 14.98 -5.71 -2.71
C ASP A 80 14.19 -6.42 -3.81
N ASN A 81 14.92 -6.94 -4.82
CA ASN A 81 14.36 -7.68 -5.95
C ASN A 81 13.37 -6.90 -6.84
N GLU A 82 13.28 -5.58 -6.71
CA GLU A 82 12.41 -4.69 -7.50
C GLU A 82 13.10 -4.23 -8.80
N GLN A 83 13.58 -5.17 -9.62
CA GLN A 83 14.20 -4.84 -10.90
C GLN A 83 13.25 -5.08 -12.07
N GLY A 84 12.81 -3.99 -12.71
CA GLY A 84 11.93 -4.03 -13.86
C GLY A 84 12.07 -2.80 -14.74
N ARG A 85 11.30 -2.74 -15.82
CA ARG A 85 11.34 -1.61 -16.75
C ARG A 85 10.93 -0.27 -16.12
N ILE A 86 10.06 -0.32 -15.12
CA ILE A 86 9.50 0.86 -14.40
C ILE A 86 9.75 0.79 -12.90
N ASN A 87 10.36 -0.27 -12.40
CA ASN A 87 10.65 -0.49 -10.98
C ASN A 87 12.14 -0.42 -10.72
N SER A 88 12.52 0.10 -9.57
CA SER A 88 13.91 0.20 -9.08
C SER A 88 13.94 -0.18 -7.60
N ASN A 89 15.07 -0.72 -7.15
CA ASN A 89 15.29 -1.01 -5.73
C ASN A 89 15.25 0.25 -4.84
N GLU A 90 15.49 1.42 -5.41
CA GLU A 90 15.34 2.73 -4.76
C GLU A 90 14.42 3.60 -5.60
N PHE A 91 13.40 4.20 -4.94
CA PHE A 91 12.48 5.16 -5.58
C PHE A 91 11.94 6.15 -4.55
N THR A 92 11.31 7.22 -5.04
CA THR A 92 10.74 8.26 -4.19
C THR A 92 9.27 7.95 -3.89
N MET A 93 8.91 8.03 -2.62
CA MET A 93 7.53 7.88 -2.16
C MET A 93 7.04 9.18 -1.53
N LEU A 94 5.83 9.57 -1.88
CA LEU A 94 5.01 10.46 -1.08
C LEU A 94 4.07 9.60 -0.25
N GLU A 95 4.09 9.76 1.07
CA GLU A 95 3.14 9.11 1.96
C GLU A 95 2.50 10.14 2.88
N PHE A 96 1.18 10.06 3.09
CA PHE A 96 0.49 11.00 3.95
C PHE A 96 -0.72 10.37 4.65
N TYR A 97 -1.05 10.95 5.81
CA TYR A 97 -2.12 10.51 6.69
C TYR A 97 -2.99 11.69 7.10
N ARG A 98 -4.30 11.47 7.09
CA ARG A 98 -5.29 12.44 7.50
C ARG A 98 -6.11 11.89 8.66
N VAL A 99 -5.99 12.53 9.81
CA VAL A 99 -6.77 12.21 11.02
C VAL A 99 -8.23 12.60 10.78
N ASP A 100 -9.15 11.79 11.29
CA ASP A 100 -10.60 11.93 11.14
C ASP A 100 -11.12 11.85 9.68
N PHE A 101 -10.28 11.49 8.72
CA PHE A 101 -10.73 11.25 7.34
C PHE A 101 -11.15 9.81 7.15
N THR A 102 -12.24 9.63 6.40
CA THR A 102 -12.57 8.35 5.78
C THR A 102 -11.71 8.10 4.55
N MET A 103 -11.59 6.83 4.15
CA MET A 103 -10.95 6.44 2.89
C MET A 103 -11.48 7.23 1.69
N HIS A 104 -12.79 7.45 1.60
CA HIS A 104 -13.39 8.21 0.51
C HIS A 104 -13.00 9.69 0.51
N GLN A 105 -12.88 10.33 1.68
CA GLN A 105 -12.38 11.70 1.79
C GLN A 105 -10.90 11.79 1.37
N LEU A 106 -10.10 10.77 1.70
CA LEU A 106 -8.72 10.69 1.26
C LEU A 106 -8.61 10.54 -0.27
N MET A 107 -9.47 9.71 -0.88
CA MET A 107 -9.58 9.59 -2.34
C MET A 107 -9.95 10.93 -3.00
N ASP A 108 -10.84 11.71 -2.39
CA ASP A 108 -11.21 13.05 -2.88
C ASP A 108 -10.02 14.02 -2.77
N GLU A 109 -9.25 13.99 -1.69
CA GLU A 109 -8.04 14.81 -1.54
C GLU A 109 -6.95 14.44 -2.57
N ILE A 110 -6.79 13.15 -2.90
CA ILE A 110 -5.90 12.72 -3.99
C ILE A 110 -6.37 13.27 -5.34
N ALA A 111 -7.67 13.29 -5.59
CA ALA A 111 -8.23 13.89 -6.80
C ALA A 111 -7.91 15.39 -6.89
N GLU A 112 -7.99 16.14 -5.77
CA GLU A 112 -7.60 17.55 -5.70
C GLU A 112 -6.08 17.73 -5.91
N LEU A 113 -5.25 16.84 -5.37
CA LEU A 113 -3.80 16.85 -5.61
C LEU A 113 -3.49 16.64 -7.10
N LEU A 114 -4.14 15.67 -7.75
CA LEU A 114 -3.99 15.43 -9.19
C LEU A 114 -4.42 16.64 -10.01
N ALA A 115 -5.52 17.29 -9.65
CA ALA A 115 -5.95 18.53 -10.30
C ALA A 115 -4.91 19.67 -10.13
N ALA A 116 -4.32 19.82 -8.95
CA ALA A 116 -3.23 20.79 -8.71
C ALA A 116 -1.98 20.47 -9.54
N LEU A 117 -1.77 19.20 -9.91
CA LEU A 117 -0.71 18.73 -10.79
C LEU A 117 -1.07 18.82 -12.29
N GLY A 118 -2.27 19.30 -12.61
CA GLY A 118 -2.73 19.52 -13.99
C GLY A 118 -3.54 18.35 -14.58
N LYS A 119 -3.88 17.32 -13.80
CA LYS A 119 -4.77 16.24 -14.19
C LYS A 119 -6.20 16.57 -13.79
N ASN A 120 -7.03 16.89 -14.78
CA ASN A 120 -8.42 17.35 -14.56
C ASN A 120 -9.45 16.43 -15.24
N GLU A 121 -9.04 15.28 -15.74
CA GLU A 121 -9.92 14.30 -16.33
C GLU A 121 -10.91 13.77 -15.28
N PRO A 122 -12.15 13.42 -15.66
CA PRO A 122 -13.09 12.78 -14.76
C PRO A 122 -12.52 11.50 -14.15
N ILE A 123 -12.67 11.33 -12.85
CA ILE A 123 -12.21 10.15 -12.14
C ILE A 123 -13.35 9.15 -11.98
N LYS A 124 -13.17 7.94 -12.51
CA LYS A 124 -14.09 6.82 -12.26
C LYS A 124 -13.76 6.19 -10.90
N LYS A 125 -14.77 5.96 -10.07
CA LYS A 125 -14.63 5.23 -8.80
C LYS A 125 -15.44 3.95 -8.91
N MET A 126 -14.80 2.79 -8.70
CA MET A 126 -15.44 1.48 -8.75
C MET A 126 -14.98 0.64 -7.57
N SER A 127 -15.88 -0.09 -6.94
CA SER A 127 -15.47 -1.11 -6.00
C SER A 127 -14.79 -2.29 -6.73
N TYR A 128 -14.01 -3.06 -6.00
CA TYR A 128 -13.35 -4.26 -6.53
C TYR A 128 -14.39 -5.25 -7.10
N ALA A 129 -15.51 -5.41 -6.41
CA ALA A 129 -16.62 -6.26 -6.88
C ALA A 129 -17.27 -5.72 -8.16
N GLU A 130 -17.54 -4.40 -8.24
CA GLU A 130 -18.14 -3.79 -9.44
C GLU A 130 -17.25 -3.95 -10.66
N VAL A 131 -15.93 -3.75 -10.52
CA VAL A 131 -15.02 -3.86 -11.66
C VAL A 131 -14.91 -5.30 -12.16
N PHE A 132 -14.91 -6.29 -11.27
CA PHE A 132 -14.95 -7.70 -11.68
C PHE A 132 -16.26 -8.07 -12.36
N PHE A 133 -17.37 -7.64 -11.81
CA PHE A 133 -18.68 -7.90 -12.42
C PHE A 133 -18.82 -7.22 -13.79
N GLU A 134 -18.40 -5.96 -13.92
CA GLU A 134 -18.49 -5.19 -15.18
C GLU A 134 -17.65 -5.81 -16.31
N TYR A 135 -16.43 -6.30 -16.00
CA TYR A 135 -15.49 -6.72 -17.04
C TYR A 135 -15.32 -8.24 -17.21
N SER A 136 -15.78 -9.04 -16.27
CA SER A 136 -15.59 -10.50 -16.30
C SER A 136 -16.79 -11.32 -15.86
N ASP A 137 -17.88 -10.70 -15.39
CA ASP A 137 -19.07 -11.37 -14.85
C ASP A 137 -18.76 -12.35 -13.68
N ILE A 138 -17.70 -12.06 -12.91
CA ILE A 138 -17.26 -12.87 -11.76
C ILE A 138 -17.73 -12.19 -10.48
N ASP A 139 -18.41 -12.94 -9.60
CA ASP A 139 -18.69 -12.53 -8.22
C ASP A 139 -17.49 -12.82 -7.32
N ILE A 140 -16.50 -11.95 -7.39
CA ILE A 140 -15.18 -12.14 -6.76
C ILE A 140 -15.23 -12.21 -5.23
N LEU A 141 -16.23 -11.60 -4.59
CA LEU A 141 -16.35 -11.58 -3.13
C LEU A 141 -17.03 -12.83 -2.56
N ASN A 142 -17.86 -13.52 -3.35
CA ASN A 142 -18.61 -14.69 -2.91
C ASN A 142 -18.09 -16.01 -3.51
N SER A 143 -17.20 -15.95 -4.50
CA SER A 143 -16.60 -17.16 -5.08
C SER A 143 -15.56 -17.76 -4.14
N ASP A 144 -15.57 -19.08 -3.99
CA ASP A 144 -14.56 -19.79 -3.24
C ASP A 144 -13.27 -20.02 -4.07
N ILE A 145 -12.20 -20.48 -3.37
CA ILE A 145 -10.89 -20.69 -3.99
C ILE A 145 -10.93 -21.69 -5.16
N ASN A 146 -11.78 -22.74 -5.10
CA ASN A 146 -11.86 -23.76 -6.15
C ASN A 146 -12.60 -23.21 -7.39
N GLU A 147 -13.62 -22.39 -7.17
CA GLU A 147 -14.32 -21.70 -8.24
C GLU A 147 -13.37 -20.76 -8.98
N LEU A 148 -12.61 -19.93 -8.24
CA LEU A 148 -11.64 -19.02 -8.83
C LEU A 148 -10.49 -19.76 -9.54
N LYS A 149 -9.99 -20.86 -9.00
CA LYS A 149 -9.01 -21.75 -9.68
C LYS A 149 -9.59 -22.34 -10.98
N THR A 150 -10.86 -22.71 -10.98
CA THR A 150 -11.52 -23.22 -12.19
C THR A 150 -11.57 -22.15 -13.27
N ILE A 151 -11.84 -20.90 -12.89
CA ILE A 151 -11.83 -19.76 -13.83
C ILE A 151 -10.41 -19.52 -14.37
N LEU A 152 -9.38 -19.47 -13.51
CA LEU A 152 -7.98 -19.34 -13.93
C LEU A 152 -7.59 -20.43 -14.95
N ASN A 153 -7.90 -21.67 -14.65
CA ASN A 153 -7.60 -22.80 -15.55
C ASN A 153 -8.30 -22.66 -16.90
N SER A 154 -9.54 -22.13 -16.93
CA SER A 154 -10.27 -21.89 -18.18
C SER A 154 -9.65 -20.80 -19.06
N LEU A 155 -8.81 -19.95 -18.47
CA LEU A 155 -8.04 -18.90 -19.12
C LEU A 155 -6.61 -19.34 -19.51
N ASP A 156 -6.29 -20.63 -19.36
CA ASP A 156 -4.93 -21.17 -19.52
C ASP A 156 -3.89 -20.53 -18.55
N LEU A 157 -4.35 -19.97 -17.44
CA LEU A 157 -3.56 -19.35 -16.38
C LEU A 157 -3.42 -20.37 -15.23
N ASN A 158 -2.54 -21.34 -15.40
CA ASN A 158 -2.26 -22.30 -14.31
C ASN A 158 -1.48 -21.61 -13.19
N SER A 159 -1.94 -21.78 -11.97
CA SER A 159 -1.29 -21.26 -10.77
C SER A 159 -1.23 -22.34 -9.70
N ASP A 160 -0.06 -22.45 -9.05
CA ASP A 160 0.16 -23.30 -7.87
C ASP A 160 -0.17 -22.53 -6.57
N ASP A 161 -0.80 -21.36 -6.68
CA ASP A 161 -1.14 -20.53 -5.52
C ASP A 161 -2.04 -21.24 -4.53
N GLU A 162 -1.67 -21.15 -3.26
CA GLU A 162 -2.39 -21.78 -2.14
C GLU A 162 -3.40 -20.84 -1.48
N TRP A 163 -3.23 -19.53 -1.66
CA TRP A 163 -4.06 -18.48 -1.03
C TRP A 163 -5.03 -17.85 -2.03
N ILE A 164 -6.23 -17.54 -1.52
CA ILE A 164 -7.31 -16.96 -2.33
C ILE A 164 -6.93 -15.57 -2.87
N GLU A 165 -6.20 -14.78 -2.08
CA GLU A 165 -5.75 -13.44 -2.47
C GLU A 165 -4.81 -13.45 -3.68
N ASP A 166 -3.95 -14.48 -3.81
CA ASP A 166 -3.05 -14.59 -4.96
C ASP A 166 -3.83 -14.92 -6.23
N ILE A 167 -4.83 -15.80 -6.12
CA ILE A 167 -5.71 -16.14 -7.23
C ILE A 167 -6.55 -14.93 -7.66
N GLN A 168 -7.08 -14.17 -6.70
CA GLN A 168 -7.80 -12.93 -6.96
C GLN A 168 -6.90 -11.90 -7.65
N MET A 169 -5.64 -11.79 -7.23
CA MET A 169 -4.64 -10.91 -7.84
C MET A 169 -4.31 -11.35 -9.27
N HIS A 170 -4.11 -12.66 -9.51
CA HIS A 170 -3.88 -13.18 -10.87
C HIS A 170 -5.06 -12.86 -11.79
N LEU A 171 -6.29 -13.05 -11.34
CA LEU A 171 -7.48 -12.70 -12.11
C LEU A 171 -7.54 -11.19 -12.37
N PHE A 172 -7.22 -10.37 -11.38
CA PHE A 172 -7.21 -8.91 -11.52
C PHE A 172 -6.21 -8.46 -12.60
N VAL A 173 -4.97 -8.93 -12.53
CA VAL A 173 -3.91 -8.59 -13.49
C VAL A 173 -4.28 -8.99 -14.92
N HIS A 174 -4.95 -10.13 -15.11
CA HIS A 174 -5.24 -10.64 -16.45
C HIS A 174 -6.57 -10.16 -17.03
N LEU A 175 -7.60 -9.95 -16.20
CA LEU A 175 -8.94 -9.59 -16.65
C LEU A 175 -9.24 -8.10 -16.49
N ILE A 176 -8.74 -7.48 -15.42
CA ILE A 176 -9.14 -6.13 -15.03
C ILE A 176 -8.11 -5.08 -15.45
N GLU A 177 -6.82 -5.24 -15.11
CA GLU A 177 -5.79 -4.24 -15.45
C GLU A 177 -5.75 -3.87 -16.95
N PRO A 178 -5.91 -4.81 -17.90
CA PRO A 178 -5.97 -4.44 -19.32
C PRO A 178 -7.10 -3.46 -19.65
N LYS A 179 -8.23 -3.53 -18.92
CA LYS A 179 -9.39 -2.63 -19.09
C LYS A 179 -9.14 -1.26 -18.47
N LEU A 180 -8.39 -1.21 -17.35
CA LEU A 180 -8.04 0.05 -16.70
C LEU A 180 -7.16 0.94 -17.60
N LYS A 181 -6.46 0.39 -18.59
CA LYS A 181 -5.68 1.17 -19.58
C LYS A 181 -6.54 2.09 -20.43
N GLU A 182 -7.81 1.78 -20.58
CA GLU A 182 -8.77 2.57 -21.34
C GLU A 182 -9.40 3.69 -20.49
N ILE A 183 -9.13 3.71 -19.17
CA ILE A 183 -9.69 4.68 -18.23
C ILE A 183 -8.58 5.66 -17.83
N PRO A 184 -8.71 6.96 -18.14
CA PRO A 184 -7.67 7.94 -17.82
C PRO A 184 -7.33 7.99 -16.34
N LEU A 185 -8.34 8.10 -15.48
CA LEU A 185 -8.18 8.14 -14.01
C LEU A 185 -9.25 7.27 -13.36
N CYS A 186 -8.83 6.32 -12.51
CA CYS A 186 -9.80 5.57 -11.72
C CYS A 186 -9.26 5.18 -10.34
N PHE A 187 -10.18 5.09 -9.37
CA PHE A 187 -9.98 4.41 -8.11
C PHE A 187 -10.68 3.06 -8.15
N ILE A 188 -9.97 2.04 -7.69
CA ILE A 188 -10.55 0.74 -7.30
C ILE A 188 -10.51 0.71 -5.78
N TYR A 189 -11.65 0.45 -5.13
CA TYR A 189 -11.78 0.47 -3.67
C TYR A 189 -12.57 -0.73 -3.16
N ASP A 190 -12.62 -0.93 -1.83
CA ASP A 190 -13.27 -2.06 -1.17
C ASP A 190 -12.75 -3.41 -1.71
N PHE A 191 -11.46 -3.62 -1.53
CA PHE A 191 -10.79 -4.88 -1.89
C PHE A 191 -11.34 -6.05 -1.08
N PRO A 192 -11.24 -7.31 -1.55
CA PRO A 192 -11.59 -8.47 -0.72
C PRO A 192 -10.84 -8.45 0.62
N LYS A 193 -11.48 -8.89 1.70
CA LYS A 193 -10.90 -8.91 3.06
C LYS A 193 -9.55 -9.65 3.13
N ASP A 194 -9.36 -10.66 2.28
CA ASP A 194 -8.14 -11.47 2.21
C ASP A 194 -6.95 -10.67 1.61
N GLN A 195 -7.22 -9.54 0.96
CA GLN A 195 -6.25 -8.57 0.44
C GLN A 195 -6.15 -7.30 1.30
N ALA A 196 -6.56 -7.38 2.57
CA ALA A 196 -6.65 -6.20 3.44
C ALA A 196 -5.29 -5.57 3.77
N VAL A 197 -4.20 -6.32 3.78
CA VAL A 197 -2.89 -5.86 4.26
C VAL A 197 -3.05 -5.20 5.64
N LEU A 198 -2.92 -3.89 5.77
CA LEU A 198 -3.10 -3.13 7.01
C LEU A 198 -4.37 -2.25 7.00
N ALA A 199 -5.31 -2.51 6.10
CA ALA A 199 -6.59 -1.83 6.04
C ALA A 199 -7.60 -2.41 7.03
N GLU A 200 -8.50 -1.56 7.53
CA GLU A 200 -9.67 -1.97 8.32
C GLU A 200 -10.57 -2.90 7.49
N ILE A 201 -11.04 -4.00 8.10
CA ILE A 201 -11.99 -4.93 7.47
C ILE A 201 -13.42 -4.61 7.89
N HIS A 202 -14.33 -4.54 6.94
CA HIS A 202 -15.76 -4.39 7.16
C HIS A 202 -16.55 -5.44 6.37
N GLY A 203 -17.02 -6.47 7.05
CA GLY A 203 -17.70 -7.59 6.42
C GLY A 203 -16.79 -8.36 5.43
N PRO A 204 -17.18 -8.50 4.16
CA PRO A 204 -16.38 -9.21 3.16
C PRO A 204 -15.27 -8.36 2.54
N VAL A 205 -15.19 -7.07 2.82
CA VAL A 205 -14.26 -6.13 2.19
C VAL A 205 -13.29 -5.51 3.19
N ALA A 206 -12.16 -5.12 2.67
CA ALA A 206 -11.18 -4.26 3.32
C ALA A 206 -11.32 -2.84 2.78
N HIS A 207 -11.33 -1.84 3.63
CA HIS A 207 -11.34 -0.43 3.26
C HIS A 207 -9.96 -0.01 2.73
N ARG A 208 -9.59 -0.59 1.60
CA ARG A 208 -8.39 -0.36 0.82
C ARG A 208 -8.77 0.20 -0.53
N PHE A 209 -7.95 1.09 -1.07
CA PHE A 209 -8.10 1.58 -2.43
C PHE A 209 -6.77 1.67 -3.15
N GLU A 210 -6.83 1.57 -4.46
CA GLU A 210 -5.71 1.86 -5.36
C GLU A 210 -6.14 2.91 -6.38
N MET A 211 -5.19 3.78 -6.78
CA MET A 211 -5.38 4.78 -7.82
C MET A 211 -4.61 4.40 -9.07
N TYR A 212 -5.29 4.40 -10.19
CA TYR A 212 -4.72 4.09 -11.50
C TYR A 212 -4.78 5.29 -12.44
N ILE A 213 -3.70 5.54 -13.17
CA ILE A 213 -3.64 6.48 -14.30
C ILE A 213 -3.30 5.71 -15.55
N ASN A 214 -4.23 5.64 -16.53
CA ASN A 214 -4.08 4.86 -17.76
C ASN A 214 -3.63 3.40 -17.49
N GLY A 215 -4.21 2.76 -16.47
CA GLY A 215 -3.89 1.40 -16.06
C GLY A 215 -2.57 1.22 -15.30
N THR A 216 -1.87 2.29 -14.98
CA THR A 216 -0.69 2.24 -14.10
C THR A 216 -1.10 2.57 -12.67
N GLU A 217 -0.87 1.68 -11.74
CA GLU A 217 -1.06 1.92 -10.31
C GLU A 217 -0.09 3.00 -9.85
N ILE A 218 -0.65 4.06 -9.25
CA ILE A 218 0.08 5.23 -8.75
C ILE A 218 0.08 5.29 -7.24
N ALA A 219 -1.03 4.87 -6.61
CA ALA A 219 -1.24 4.99 -5.18
C ALA A 219 -1.97 3.78 -4.61
N ASN A 220 -1.64 3.44 -3.36
CA ASN A 220 -2.30 2.42 -2.54
C ASN A 220 -2.56 3.02 -1.16
N GLY A 221 -3.80 2.95 -0.69
CA GLY A 221 -4.21 3.59 0.57
C GLY A 221 -5.27 2.82 1.32
N TYR A 222 -5.40 3.17 2.62
CA TYR A 222 -6.23 2.45 3.57
C TYR A 222 -7.06 3.37 4.45
N GLN A 223 -8.23 2.86 4.92
CA GLN A 223 -8.70 3.22 6.25
C GLN A 223 -7.87 2.42 7.24
N GLU A 224 -7.21 3.09 8.16
CA GLU A 224 -6.18 2.49 9.00
C GLU A 224 -6.77 1.64 10.14
N ILE A 225 -6.14 0.50 10.42
CA ILE A 225 -6.39 -0.28 11.62
C ILE A 225 -6.03 0.58 12.84
N GLN A 226 -6.87 0.59 13.88
CA GLN A 226 -6.64 1.37 15.10
C GLN A 226 -6.03 0.53 16.25
N SER A 227 -6.20 -0.77 16.24
CA SER A 227 -5.85 -1.66 17.34
C SER A 227 -4.45 -2.25 17.18
N ALA A 228 -3.59 -2.08 18.20
CA ALA A 228 -2.28 -2.73 18.28
C ALA A 228 -2.38 -4.28 18.22
N GLN A 229 -3.47 -4.85 18.75
CA GLN A 229 -3.69 -6.30 18.69
C GLN A 229 -3.95 -6.75 17.25
N GLU A 230 -4.74 -6.01 16.48
CA GLU A 230 -5.01 -6.33 15.08
C GLU A 230 -3.75 -6.21 14.23
N TYR A 231 -2.89 -5.18 14.43
CA TYR A 231 -1.56 -5.13 13.80
C TYR A 231 -0.73 -6.37 14.11
N ARG A 232 -0.72 -6.81 15.37
CA ARG A 232 0.00 -8.03 15.77
C ARG A 232 -0.50 -9.25 15.03
N ASP A 233 -1.82 -9.40 14.91
CA ASP A 233 -2.44 -10.55 14.26
C ASP A 233 -2.12 -10.57 12.77
N ARG A 234 -2.21 -9.41 12.08
CA ARG A 234 -1.83 -9.25 10.66
C ARG A 234 -0.36 -9.57 10.41
N PHE A 235 0.54 -9.00 11.20
CA PHE A 235 1.97 -9.28 11.07
C PHE A 235 2.31 -10.75 11.32
N ASN A 236 1.66 -11.41 12.27
CA ASN A 236 1.87 -12.85 12.48
C ASN A 236 1.36 -13.68 11.29
N GLU A 237 0.25 -13.29 10.67
CA GLU A 237 -0.24 -13.94 9.46
C GLU A 237 0.75 -13.78 8.30
N GLU A 238 1.23 -12.57 8.04
CA GLU A 238 2.25 -12.29 7.02
C GLU A 238 3.54 -13.09 7.27
N LEU A 239 4.05 -13.12 8.51
CA LEU A 239 5.23 -13.90 8.86
C LEU A 239 5.03 -15.40 8.66
N ASN A 240 3.84 -15.93 8.93
CA ASN A 240 3.51 -17.32 8.65
C ASN A 240 3.53 -17.61 7.15
N LYS A 241 2.97 -16.73 6.32
CA LYS A 241 3.04 -16.84 4.85
C LYS A 241 4.49 -16.76 4.36
N ARG A 242 5.28 -15.78 4.86
CA ARG A 242 6.72 -15.68 4.53
C ARG A 242 7.48 -16.95 4.85
N LYS A 243 7.18 -17.60 5.99
CA LYS A 243 7.79 -18.88 6.38
C LYS A 243 7.43 -20.01 5.41
N VAL A 244 6.16 -20.13 4.99
CA VAL A 244 5.74 -21.10 3.98
C VAL A 244 6.51 -20.88 2.68
N LEU A 245 6.69 -19.63 2.26
CA LEU A 245 7.44 -19.25 1.06
C LEU A 245 8.97 -19.29 1.23
N SER A 246 9.47 -19.72 2.41
CA SER A 246 10.91 -19.76 2.71
C SER A 246 11.61 -18.39 2.51
N LYS A 247 10.91 -17.29 2.76
CA LYS A 247 11.46 -15.94 2.69
C LYS A 247 12.31 -15.60 3.93
N PRO A 248 13.35 -14.76 3.78
CA PRO A 248 14.18 -14.34 4.91
C PRO A 248 13.42 -13.42 5.87
N PHE A 249 13.96 -13.25 7.10
CA PHE A 249 13.51 -12.29 8.11
C PHE A 249 12.09 -12.55 8.64
N GLU A 250 12.01 -13.34 9.70
CA GLU A 250 10.76 -13.78 10.32
C GLU A 250 10.60 -13.22 11.74
N PHE A 251 10.68 -11.89 11.93
CA PHE A 251 10.52 -11.30 13.25
C PHE A 251 9.76 -9.97 13.24
N LEU A 252 9.10 -9.68 14.35
CA LEU A 252 8.26 -8.50 14.54
C LEU A 252 9.04 -7.32 15.11
N ASP A 253 8.66 -6.11 14.73
CA ASP A 253 9.01 -4.91 15.48
C ASP A 253 8.14 -4.79 16.75
N HIS A 254 8.58 -5.43 17.82
CA HIS A 254 7.89 -5.33 19.11
C HIS A 254 7.84 -3.91 19.66
N SER A 255 8.79 -3.04 19.29
CA SER A 255 8.80 -1.65 19.73
C SER A 255 7.69 -0.85 19.05
N PHE A 256 7.40 -1.12 17.78
CA PHE A 256 6.27 -0.55 17.06
C PHE A 256 4.95 -0.93 17.73
N LEU A 257 4.73 -2.22 17.97
CA LEU A 257 3.51 -2.69 18.62
C LEU A 257 3.31 -2.08 20.01
N LYS A 258 4.40 -1.88 20.76
CA LYS A 258 4.35 -1.20 22.07
C LYS A 258 3.97 0.28 21.93
N ASP A 259 4.50 0.98 20.94
CA ASP A 259 4.15 2.39 20.70
C ASP A 259 2.67 2.55 20.32
N LEU A 260 2.05 1.51 19.73
CA LEU A 260 0.63 1.49 19.38
C LEU A 260 -0.31 0.99 20.49
N GLU A 261 0.18 0.67 21.71
CA GLU A 261 -0.70 0.18 22.80
C GLU A 261 -1.82 1.17 23.16
N GLY A 262 -1.62 2.48 22.95
CA GLY A 262 -2.64 3.52 23.09
C GLY A 262 -3.64 3.61 21.93
N GLY A 263 -3.45 2.81 20.87
CA GLY A 263 -4.21 2.87 19.64
C GLY A 263 -3.70 3.92 18.64
N LEU A 264 -4.08 3.74 17.39
CA LEU A 264 -3.94 4.74 16.33
C LEU A 264 -5.22 5.60 16.31
N PRO A 265 -5.15 6.93 16.09
CA PRO A 265 -6.37 7.71 15.86
C PRO A 265 -7.12 7.18 14.63
N TYR A 266 -8.44 7.41 14.58
CA TYR A 266 -9.17 7.18 13.32
C TYR A 266 -8.55 8.04 12.23
N CYS A 267 -8.03 7.41 11.18
CA CYS A 267 -7.35 8.10 10.10
C CYS A 267 -7.32 7.24 8.83
N SER A 268 -7.04 7.89 7.72
CA SER A 268 -6.74 7.23 6.47
C SER A 268 -5.36 7.63 5.99
N GLY A 269 -4.64 6.69 5.37
CA GLY A 269 -3.30 6.89 4.83
C GLY A 269 -3.14 6.40 3.40
N VAL A 270 -2.17 6.95 2.68
CA VAL A 270 -1.87 6.55 1.30
C VAL A 270 -0.39 6.74 0.98
N ALA A 271 0.14 5.77 0.23
CA ALA A 271 1.46 5.84 -0.39
C ALA A 271 1.33 6.06 -1.89
N ILE A 272 2.12 6.99 -2.45
CA ILE A 272 2.14 7.37 -3.87
C ILE A 272 3.56 7.29 -4.41
N GLY A 273 3.79 6.49 -5.45
CA GLY A 273 5.08 6.42 -6.14
C GLY A 273 5.32 7.66 -7.02
N ILE A 274 6.32 8.48 -6.65
CA ILE A 274 6.57 9.77 -7.34
C ILE A 274 7.04 9.57 -8.78
N GLU A 275 7.86 8.59 -9.07
CA GLU A 275 8.34 8.31 -10.43
C GLU A 275 7.20 7.84 -11.34
N ARG A 276 6.32 6.97 -10.83
CA ARG A 276 5.12 6.52 -11.57
C ARG A 276 4.16 7.68 -11.81
N LEU A 277 3.90 8.49 -10.77
CA LEU A 277 3.10 9.71 -10.89
C LEU A 277 3.70 10.67 -11.93
N TYR A 278 5.01 10.97 -11.85
CA TYR A 278 5.69 11.85 -12.79
C TYR A 278 5.57 11.37 -14.24
N SER A 279 5.80 10.08 -14.47
CA SER A 279 5.69 9.47 -15.81
C SER A 279 4.28 9.56 -16.38
N SER A 280 3.26 9.58 -15.52
CA SER A 280 1.84 9.66 -15.91
C SER A 280 1.33 11.09 -16.16
N LEU A 281 2.09 12.12 -15.73
CA LEU A 281 1.67 13.51 -15.82
C LEU A 281 1.98 14.18 -17.19
N SER A 282 2.67 13.54 -18.10
CA SER A 282 3.07 14.13 -19.40
C SER A 282 3.75 15.51 -19.27
N LEU A 283 4.58 15.70 -18.20
CA LEU A 283 5.27 16.96 -17.87
C LEU A 283 6.66 17.09 -18.54
#